data_f16022be54c4efe0fba8642fdcb049b0
#
_entry.id   f16022be54c4efe0fba8642fdcb049b0
#
_cell.length_a   1.000
_cell.length_b   1.000
_cell.length_c   1.000
_cell.angle_alpha   90.00
_cell.angle_beta   90.00
_cell.angle_gamma   90.00
#
_symmetry.space_group_name_H-M   'P 1'
#
loop_
_entity.id
_entity.type
_entity.pdbx_description
1 polymer ?
#
loop_
_entity_poly.entity_id
_entity_poly.type
_entity_poly.pdbx_seq_one_letter_code
_entity_poly.pdbx_strand_id
1 'polypeptide(L)'
;MAYTEIVITKFGDHLVSMLLKDGQPVEFQCVSEKNKVDIGNIYIGVVKNVVKNINGAFVEFDQDETGFLSMRHRQYKAGDEVLVQIKKEATEEKRPMLSDQIELTGKYLVLTSDKLSVGISNKIHQKEKKQELKEMAEPLVTQEYGFILRTEAAKANKEDVLMEADQLSAKYHEIVAKKQYRKAPHLVDTNYDALEVLVHDIKPGSIDRIVTDQEEVGEQLKERGYEVSLCSYMAGDIERRYRFRHYLSEVFKRKIFMKSGGFLYIEQTCLLYTSPS
;
A
#
# COMPACT_ATOMS: atom_id res chain seq x y z
N MET A 1 2.80 -3.80 30.91
CA MET A 1 2.77 -3.39 29.47
C MET A 1 1.53 -2.55 29.28
N ALA A 2 1.54 -1.56 28.42
CA ALA A 2 0.35 -0.77 28.10
C ALA A 2 -0.66 -1.68 27.36
N TYR A 3 -1.94 -1.63 27.75
CA TYR A 3 -2.99 -2.40 27.08
C TYR A 3 -3.26 -1.81 25.71
N THR A 4 -3.10 -2.63 24.67
CA THR A 4 -3.21 -2.23 23.26
C THR A 4 -4.46 -2.85 22.65
N GLU A 5 -5.39 -2.02 22.20
CA GLU A 5 -6.64 -2.43 21.58
C GLU A 5 -6.82 -1.72 20.24
N ILE A 6 -7.37 -2.41 19.25
CA ILE A 6 -7.75 -1.83 17.96
C ILE A 6 -9.26 -1.97 17.79
N VAL A 7 -9.91 -0.89 17.42
CA VAL A 7 -11.35 -0.86 17.10
C VAL A 7 -11.50 -0.60 15.61
N ILE A 8 -12.15 -1.52 14.91
CA ILE A 8 -12.38 -1.43 13.46
C ILE A 8 -13.88 -1.33 13.21
N THR A 9 -14.29 -0.32 12.44
CA THR A 9 -15.72 -0.16 12.06
C THR A 9 -15.82 0.46 10.66
N LYS A 10 -17.01 0.38 10.08
CA LYS A 10 -17.30 0.98 8.78
C LYS A 10 -17.82 2.41 8.94
N PHE A 11 -17.25 3.33 8.16
CA PHE A 11 -17.67 4.71 8.08
C PHE A 11 -17.86 5.12 6.60
N GLY A 12 -19.11 5.16 6.15
CA GLY A 12 -19.42 5.28 4.74
C GLY A 12 -18.90 4.09 3.94
N ASP A 13 -18.10 4.35 2.91
CA ASP A 13 -17.46 3.34 2.05
C ASP A 13 -16.03 3.00 2.51
N HIS A 14 -15.68 3.35 3.76
CA HIS A 14 -14.35 3.12 4.31
C HIS A 14 -14.40 2.24 5.55
N LEU A 15 -13.44 1.34 5.66
CA LEU A 15 -13.07 0.71 6.92
C LEU A 15 -12.09 1.63 7.65
N VAL A 16 -12.41 1.96 8.90
CA VAL A 16 -11.58 2.83 9.72
C VAL A 16 -11.20 2.08 10.98
N SER A 17 -9.92 2.10 11.31
CA SER A 17 -9.43 1.57 12.58
C SER A 17 -8.92 2.68 13.50
N MET A 18 -9.10 2.47 14.79
CA MET A 18 -8.61 3.31 15.86
C MET A 18 -7.74 2.48 16.80
N LEU A 19 -6.48 2.82 16.89
CA LEU A 19 -5.53 2.23 17.84
C LEU A 19 -5.66 2.93 19.19
N LEU A 20 -5.90 2.13 20.23
CA LEU A 20 -6.00 2.58 21.62
C LEU A 20 -4.81 2.04 22.43
N LYS A 21 -4.20 2.90 23.26
CA LYS A 21 -3.25 2.50 24.30
C LYS A 21 -3.79 2.95 25.64
N ASP A 22 -3.97 2.00 26.53
CA ASP A 22 -4.60 2.23 27.85
C ASP A 22 -5.92 3.02 27.75
N GLY A 23 -6.75 2.67 26.73
CA GLY A 23 -8.04 3.28 26.47
C GLY A 23 -8.01 4.68 25.84
N GLN A 24 -6.81 5.19 25.49
CA GLN A 24 -6.67 6.49 24.81
C GLN A 24 -6.36 6.29 23.33
N PRO A 25 -7.06 6.99 22.42
CA PRO A 25 -6.80 6.92 20.99
C PRO A 25 -5.46 7.56 20.65
N VAL A 26 -4.64 6.85 19.92
CA VAL A 26 -3.30 7.30 19.52
C VAL A 26 -3.13 7.43 18.02
N GLU A 27 -3.88 6.63 17.24
CA GLU A 27 -3.74 6.61 15.80
C GLU A 27 -5.03 6.14 15.11
N PHE A 28 -5.28 6.65 13.90
CA PHE A 28 -6.35 6.19 13.03
C PHE A 28 -5.77 5.76 11.70
N GLN A 29 -6.30 4.67 11.15
CA GLN A 29 -6.04 4.25 9.78
C GLN A 29 -7.37 4.14 9.04
N CYS A 30 -7.31 4.38 7.72
CA CYS A 30 -8.50 4.37 6.88
C CYS A 30 -8.20 3.62 5.59
N VAL A 31 -9.05 2.67 5.27
CA VAL A 31 -8.98 1.89 4.03
C VAL A 31 -10.31 2.03 3.30
N SER A 32 -10.27 2.42 2.04
CA SER A 32 -11.45 2.48 1.21
C SER A 32 -11.78 1.09 0.66
N GLU A 33 -13.01 0.65 0.80
CA GLU A 33 -13.49 -0.58 0.14
C GLU A 33 -13.65 -0.40 -1.37
N LYS A 34 -13.72 0.83 -1.85
CA LYS A 34 -14.00 1.17 -3.25
C LYS A 34 -12.81 1.77 -4.00
N ASN A 35 -11.71 2.11 -3.31
CA ASN A 35 -10.58 2.72 -3.99
C ASN A 35 -9.89 1.70 -4.88
N LYS A 36 -10.34 1.69 -6.13
CA LYS A 36 -9.72 0.95 -7.21
C LYS A 36 -8.47 1.67 -7.77
N VAL A 37 -8.23 2.92 -7.41
CA VAL A 37 -7.20 3.79 -7.99
C VAL A 37 -6.11 4.13 -6.97
N ASP A 38 -5.72 3.18 -6.13
CA ASP A 38 -4.65 3.39 -5.16
C ASP A 38 -3.25 3.17 -5.76
N ILE A 39 -2.29 3.95 -5.28
CA ILE A 39 -0.87 3.79 -5.67
C ILE A 39 -0.43 2.36 -5.42
N GLY A 40 0.14 1.75 -6.46
CA GLY A 40 0.66 0.40 -6.41
C GLY A 40 -0.30 -0.68 -6.87
N ASN A 41 -1.61 -0.40 -6.99
CA ASN A 41 -2.56 -1.34 -7.58
C ASN A 41 -2.17 -1.69 -9.02
N ILE A 42 -2.35 -2.95 -9.37
CA ILE A 42 -1.94 -3.51 -10.66
C ILE A 42 -3.17 -3.93 -11.46
N TYR A 43 -3.23 -3.48 -12.70
CA TYR A 43 -4.34 -3.73 -13.61
C TYR A 43 -3.87 -4.31 -14.93
N ILE A 44 -4.76 -5.03 -15.59
CA ILE A 44 -4.69 -5.24 -17.04
C ILE A 44 -5.51 -4.11 -17.66
N GLY A 45 -4.87 -3.22 -18.41
CA GLY A 45 -5.53 -2.12 -19.09
C GLY A 45 -5.49 -2.26 -20.61
N VAL A 46 -6.31 -1.46 -21.30
CA VAL A 46 -6.33 -1.36 -22.76
C VAL A 46 -5.81 -0.01 -23.20
N VAL A 47 -4.83 0.01 -24.07
CA VAL A 47 -4.33 1.26 -24.68
C VAL A 47 -5.41 1.85 -25.57
N LYS A 48 -5.94 3.00 -25.23
CA LYS A 48 -6.98 3.69 -25.99
C LYS A 48 -6.38 4.63 -27.03
N ASN A 49 -5.36 5.37 -26.64
CA ASN A 49 -4.75 6.38 -27.51
C ASN A 49 -3.25 6.50 -27.24
N VAL A 50 -2.46 6.66 -28.31
CA VAL A 50 -1.00 6.88 -28.25
C VAL A 50 -0.70 8.30 -28.66
N VAL A 51 0.03 9.03 -27.80
CA VAL A 51 0.42 10.43 -28.01
C VAL A 51 1.93 10.49 -28.23
N LYS A 52 2.34 10.43 -29.51
CA LYS A 52 3.75 10.36 -29.91
C LYS A 52 4.60 11.54 -29.43
N ASN A 53 4.03 12.74 -29.42
CA ASN A 53 4.75 13.98 -29.05
C ASN A 53 5.27 13.97 -27.60
N ILE A 54 4.60 13.24 -26.69
CA ILE A 54 5.00 13.13 -25.30
C ILE A 54 5.50 11.72 -24.96
N ASN A 55 5.69 10.87 -25.97
CA ASN A 55 6.09 9.48 -25.82
C ASN A 55 5.29 8.73 -24.76
N GLY A 56 3.96 8.81 -24.85
CA GLY A 56 3.03 8.24 -23.87
C GLY A 56 1.75 7.72 -24.49
N ALA A 57 1.01 6.97 -23.71
CA ALA A 57 -0.30 6.44 -24.06
C ALA A 57 -1.32 6.68 -22.95
N PHE A 58 -2.59 6.77 -23.32
CA PHE A 58 -3.69 6.70 -22.39
C PHE A 58 -4.22 5.27 -22.35
N VAL A 59 -4.26 4.71 -21.15
CA VAL A 59 -4.68 3.34 -20.88
C VAL A 59 -5.92 3.36 -20.02
N GLU A 60 -6.99 2.74 -20.49
CA GLU A 60 -8.17 2.44 -19.69
C GLU A 60 -7.86 1.21 -18.84
N PHE A 61 -7.89 1.37 -17.52
CA PHE A 61 -7.47 0.31 -16.57
C PHE A 61 -8.61 -0.15 -15.66
N ASP A 62 -9.69 0.64 -15.50
CA ASP A 62 -10.95 0.24 -14.87
C ASP A 62 -12.12 0.83 -15.67
N GLN A 63 -13.36 0.54 -15.27
CA GLN A 63 -14.56 1.08 -15.91
C GLN A 63 -14.51 2.62 -15.85
N ASP A 64 -14.46 3.24 -17.05
CA ASP A 64 -14.36 4.70 -17.25
C ASP A 64 -13.11 5.38 -16.67
N GLU A 65 -12.17 4.62 -16.07
CA GLU A 65 -10.93 5.15 -15.53
C GLU A 65 -9.77 5.02 -16.53
N THR A 66 -9.14 6.16 -16.80
CA THR A 66 -8.02 6.24 -17.76
C THR A 66 -6.80 6.89 -17.12
N GLY A 67 -5.63 6.27 -17.25
CA GLY A 67 -4.36 6.79 -16.76
C GLY A 67 -3.36 7.06 -17.87
N PHE A 68 -2.32 7.81 -17.55
CA PHE A 68 -1.21 8.11 -18.46
C PHE A 68 -0.06 7.13 -18.24
N LEU A 69 0.32 6.40 -19.30
CA LEU A 69 1.45 5.47 -19.35
C LEU A 69 2.58 6.10 -20.15
N SER A 70 3.78 6.25 -19.55
CA SER A 70 4.99 6.63 -20.28
C SER A 70 5.55 5.46 -21.08
N MET A 71 5.75 5.62 -22.36
CA MET A 71 6.28 4.60 -23.29
C MET A 71 7.80 4.61 -23.41
N ARG A 72 8.52 4.89 -22.31
CA ARG A 72 10.00 4.97 -22.35
C ARG A 72 10.67 3.63 -22.62
N HIS A 73 10.09 2.55 -22.15
CA HIS A 73 10.67 1.21 -22.19
C HIS A 73 10.07 0.35 -23.32
N ARG A 74 8.79 0.53 -23.61
CA ARG A 74 8.08 -0.23 -24.66
C ARG A 74 7.20 0.67 -25.50
N GLN A 75 6.98 0.27 -26.75
CA GLN A 75 6.04 0.93 -27.65
C GLN A 75 4.74 0.12 -27.70
N TYR A 76 3.63 0.82 -27.62
CA TYR A 76 2.30 0.24 -27.66
C TYR A 76 1.48 0.84 -28.80
N LYS A 77 0.43 0.11 -29.20
CA LYS A 77 -0.57 0.55 -30.17
C LYS A 77 -1.94 0.61 -29.49
N ALA A 78 -2.86 1.39 -30.07
CA ALA A 78 -4.25 1.39 -29.62
C ALA A 78 -4.84 -0.02 -29.76
N GLY A 79 -5.51 -0.49 -28.71
CA GLY A 79 -6.06 -1.83 -28.58
C GLY A 79 -5.15 -2.84 -27.88
N ASP A 80 -3.87 -2.52 -27.66
CA ASP A 80 -2.97 -3.42 -26.93
C ASP A 80 -3.41 -3.55 -25.46
N GLU A 81 -3.41 -4.79 -24.95
CA GLU A 81 -3.58 -5.05 -23.52
C GLU A 81 -2.22 -4.97 -22.81
N VAL A 82 -2.17 -4.20 -21.75
CA VAL A 82 -0.94 -3.95 -20.98
C VAL A 82 -1.17 -4.14 -19.49
N LEU A 83 -0.21 -4.81 -18.82
CA LEU A 83 -0.17 -4.85 -17.36
C LEU A 83 0.42 -3.53 -16.87
N VAL A 84 -0.33 -2.81 -16.04
CA VAL A 84 0.06 -1.49 -15.53
C VAL A 84 -0.10 -1.40 -14.02
N GLN A 85 0.80 -0.66 -13.40
CA GLN A 85 0.75 -0.32 -11.99
C GLN A 85 0.55 1.18 -11.82
N ILE A 86 -0.32 1.58 -10.89
CA ILE A 86 -0.52 2.99 -10.55
C ILE A 86 0.69 3.48 -9.75
N LYS A 87 1.36 4.51 -10.26
CA LYS A 87 2.54 5.14 -9.60
C LYS A 87 2.23 6.47 -8.94
N LYS A 88 1.20 7.17 -9.42
CA LYS A 88 0.70 8.41 -8.80
C LYS A 88 -0.81 8.48 -8.99
N GLU A 89 -1.49 8.93 -7.96
CA GLU A 89 -2.91 9.17 -7.99
C GLU A 89 -3.30 10.30 -8.94
N ALA A 90 -4.57 10.32 -9.32
CA ALA A 90 -5.17 11.44 -10.02
C ALA A 90 -5.16 12.68 -9.13
N THR A 91 -5.06 13.83 -9.76
CA THR A 91 -5.33 15.13 -9.12
C THR A 91 -6.48 15.81 -9.88
N GLU A 92 -7.01 16.91 -9.35
CA GLU A 92 -8.08 17.66 -10.03
C GLU A 92 -7.75 18.01 -11.50
N GLU A 93 -6.46 18.19 -11.81
CA GLU A 93 -5.99 18.60 -13.14
C GLU A 93 -5.35 17.46 -13.95
N LYS A 94 -4.98 16.34 -13.32
CA LYS A 94 -4.16 15.30 -13.98
C LYS A 94 -4.70 13.90 -13.70
N ARG A 95 -4.71 13.09 -14.74
CA ARG A 95 -5.00 11.66 -14.65
C ARG A 95 -3.92 10.90 -13.87
N PRO A 96 -4.23 9.73 -13.29
CA PRO A 96 -3.23 8.91 -12.60
C PRO A 96 -2.09 8.53 -13.54
N MET A 97 -0.88 8.46 -12.98
CA MET A 97 0.30 7.98 -13.73
C MET A 97 0.43 6.48 -13.57
N LEU A 98 0.55 5.81 -14.71
CA LEU A 98 0.75 4.38 -14.82
C LEU A 98 2.19 4.05 -15.22
N SER A 99 2.63 2.85 -14.87
CA SER A 99 3.88 2.25 -15.32
C SER A 99 3.63 0.82 -15.79
N ASP A 100 4.30 0.40 -16.87
CA ASP A 100 4.38 -1.00 -17.29
C ASP A 100 5.47 -1.78 -16.53
N GLN A 101 6.16 -1.10 -15.63
CA GLN A 101 7.14 -1.69 -14.71
C GLN A 101 6.45 -1.98 -13.38
N ILE A 102 6.43 -3.25 -13.00
CA ILE A 102 5.78 -3.73 -11.78
C ILE A 102 6.77 -3.73 -10.61
N GLU A 103 6.35 -3.18 -9.49
CA GLU A 103 7.10 -3.20 -8.24
C GLU A 103 6.23 -3.84 -7.15
N LEU A 104 6.76 -4.86 -6.50
CA LEU A 104 6.14 -5.52 -5.35
C LEU A 104 6.97 -5.24 -4.11
N THR A 105 6.39 -4.50 -3.16
CA THR A 105 7.09 -4.07 -1.95
C THR A 105 6.85 -5.06 -0.82
N GLY A 106 7.94 -5.66 -0.34
CA GLY A 106 7.98 -6.45 0.89
C GLY A 106 8.62 -5.65 2.03
N LYS A 107 8.83 -6.32 3.14
CA LYS A 107 9.47 -5.76 4.34
C LYS A 107 10.98 -5.54 4.12
N TYR A 108 11.65 -6.53 3.56
CA TYR A 108 13.11 -6.56 3.37
C TYR A 108 13.52 -6.23 1.95
N LEU A 109 12.67 -6.53 0.98
CA LEU A 109 12.93 -6.45 -0.44
C LEU A 109 11.86 -5.64 -1.18
N VAL A 110 12.24 -5.10 -2.33
CA VAL A 110 11.31 -4.69 -3.39
C VAL A 110 11.69 -5.47 -4.64
N LEU A 111 10.78 -6.31 -5.14
CA LEU A 111 10.92 -6.90 -6.46
C LEU A 111 10.55 -5.84 -7.50
N THR A 112 11.35 -5.67 -8.54
CA THR A 112 11.09 -4.70 -9.61
C THR A 112 11.40 -5.26 -10.98
N SER A 113 10.51 -5.04 -11.95
CA SER A 113 10.74 -5.36 -13.35
C SER A 113 11.44 -4.23 -14.14
N ASP A 114 11.70 -3.08 -13.51
CA ASP A 114 12.42 -1.95 -14.13
C ASP A 114 13.93 -2.24 -14.29
N LYS A 115 14.53 -2.84 -13.25
CA LYS A 115 15.97 -3.12 -13.22
C LYS A 115 16.22 -4.58 -12.93
N LEU A 116 16.85 -5.26 -13.90
CA LEU A 116 17.21 -6.67 -13.81
C LEU A 116 18.55 -6.84 -13.08
N SER A 117 18.66 -6.29 -11.88
CA SER A 117 19.88 -6.28 -11.08
C SER A 117 19.55 -6.14 -9.59
N VAL A 118 20.56 -6.34 -8.73
CA VAL A 118 20.44 -6.08 -7.30
C VAL A 118 20.72 -4.61 -7.01
N GLY A 119 19.71 -3.93 -6.45
CA GLY A 119 19.85 -2.61 -5.83
C GLY A 119 19.97 -2.72 -4.31
N ILE A 120 20.59 -1.74 -3.67
CA ILE A 120 20.67 -1.67 -2.21
C ILE A 120 20.33 -0.27 -1.77
N SER A 121 19.51 -0.17 -0.72
CA SER A 121 19.11 1.11 -0.13
C SER A 121 20.34 1.97 0.22
N ASN A 122 20.33 3.22 -0.19
CA ASN A 122 21.39 4.19 0.12
C ASN A 122 21.55 4.43 1.64
N LYS A 123 20.52 4.13 2.42
CA LYS A 123 20.53 4.28 3.90
C LYS A 123 21.37 3.22 4.60
N ILE A 124 21.79 2.15 3.91
CA ILE A 124 22.75 1.17 4.44
C ILE A 124 24.13 1.72 4.16
N HIS A 125 24.90 2.08 5.19
CA HIS A 125 26.19 2.76 5.02
C HIS A 125 27.41 1.82 5.11
N GLN A 126 27.27 0.66 5.77
CA GLN A 126 28.34 -0.32 5.95
C GLN A 126 28.66 -1.04 4.65
N LYS A 127 29.89 -0.87 4.14
CA LYS A 127 30.30 -1.45 2.83
C LYS A 127 30.29 -2.96 2.83
N GLU A 128 30.75 -3.57 3.93
CA GLU A 128 30.79 -5.03 4.10
C GLU A 128 29.36 -5.60 4.07
N LYS A 129 28.43 -4.95 4.76
CA LYS A 129 27.02 -5.39 4.77
C LYS A 129 26.35 -5.23 3.40
N LYS A 130 26.68 -4.18 2.66
CA LYS A 130 26.20 -4.02 1.28
C LYS A 130 26.70 -5.15 0.39
N GLN A 131 27.97 -5.52 0.51
CA GLN A 131 28.56 -6.58 -0.29
C GLN A 131 27.92 -7.94 0.04
N GLU A 132 27.77 -8.27 1.32
CA GLU A 132 27.09 -9.48 1.80
C GLU A 132 25.65 -9.58 1.25
N LEU A 133 24.87 -8.50 1.38
CA LEU A 133 23.50 -8.46 0.89
C LEU A 133 23.42 -8.58 -0.63
N LYS A 134 24.38 -7.99 -1.36
CA LYS A 134 24.45 -8.08 -2.80
C LYS A 134 24.71 -9.51 -3.26
N GLU A 135 25.72 -10.14 -2.69
CA GLU A 135 26.09 -11.54 -2.99
C GLU A 135 24.95 -12.52 -2.69
N MET A 136 24.20 -12.24 -1.61
CA MET A 136 23.03 -13.05 -1.25
C MET A 136 21.90 -12.93 -2.27
N ALA A 137 21.62 -11.73 -2.77
CA ALA A 137 20.47 -11.46 -3.65
C ALA A 137 20.79 -11.61 -5.15
N GLU A 138 22.07 -11.61 -5.55
CA GLU A 138 22.46 -11.71 -6.96
C GLU A 138 21.96 -12.98 -7.66
N PRO A 139 21.97 -14.17 -7.03
CA PRO A 139 21.41 -15.39 -7.62
C PRO A 139 19.89 -15.39 -7.80
N LEU A 140 19.17 -14.47 -7.14
CA LEU A 140 17.69 -14.36 -7.20
C LEU A 140 17.21 -13.52 -8.39
N VAL A 141 18.12 -12.78 -9.03
CA VAL A 141 17.80 -11.95 -10.20
C VAL A 141 17.51 -12.82 -11.40
N THR A 142 16.47 -12.47 -12.15
CA THR A 142 16.05 -13.18 -13.35
C THR A 142 16.12 -12.25 -14.59
N GLN A 143 15.69 -12.77 -15.75
CA GLN A 143 15.50 -11.97 -16.95
C GLN A 143 14.22 -11.12 -16.95
N GLU A 144 13.38 -11.26 -15.92
CA GLU A 144 12.09 -10.58 -15.81
C GLU A 144 12.07 -9.55 -14.69
N TYR A 145 12.83 -9.77 -13.62
CA TYR A 145 12.89 -8.88 -12.45
C TYR A 145 14.23 -8.94 -11.71
N GLY A 146 14.50 -7.89 -10.97
CA GLY A 146 15.57 -7.80 -9.98
C GLY A 146 15.01 -7.42 -8.60
N PHE A 147 15.91 -7.20 -7.64
CA PHE A 147 15.54 -6.88 -6.27
C PHE A 147 16.26 -5.63 -5.75
N ILE A 148 15.55 -4.84 -4.95
CA ILE A 148 16.13 -3.74 -4.18
C ILE A 148 16.03 -4.10 -2.71
N LEU A 149 17.18 -4.24 -2.03
CA LEU A 149 17.22 -4.52 -0.60
C LEU A 149 16.97 -3.24 0.21
N ARG A 150 16.01 -3.34 1.12
CA ARG A 150 15.62 -2.23 2.01
C ARG A 150 16.51 -2.21 3.26
N THR A 151 16.41 -1.15 4.03
CA THR A 151 17.19 -0.96 5.28
C THR A 151 16.98 -2.10 6.29
N GLU A 152 15.76 -2.62 6.37
CA GLU A 152 15.41 -3.71 7.29
C GLU A 152 16.10 -5.04 6.93
N ALA A 153 16.46 -5.26 5.67
CA ALA A 153 17.23 -6.43 5.25
C ALA A 153 18.62 -6.50 5.91
N ALA A 154 19.20 -5.35 6.29
CA ALA A 154 20.49 -5.32 6.97
C ALA A 154 20.45 -5.88 8.39
N LYS A 155 19.26 -5.94 9.02
CA LYS A 155 19.03 -6.40 10.39
C LYS A 155 18.38 -7.77 10.44
N ALA A 156 17.91 -8.27 9.30
CA ALA A 156 17.19 -9.55 9.20
C ALA A 156 18.13 -10.75 9.10
N ASN A 157 17.61 -11.93 9.43
CA ASN A 157 18.27 -13.19 9.12
C ASN A 157 18.21 -13.44 7.61
N LYS A 158 19.22 -14.16 7.10
CA LYS A 158 19.30 -14.47 5.68
C LYS A 158 18.08 -15.26 5.19
N GLU A 159 17.65 -16.21 6.00
CA GLU A 159 16.51 -17.09 5.70
C GLU A 159 15.21 -16.29 5.53
N ASP A 160 14.97 -15.29 6.38
CA ASP A 160 13.77 -14.44 6.30
C ASP A 160 13.75 -13.62 4.99
N VAL A 161 14.91 -13.10 4.58
CA VAL A 161 15.05 -12.32 3.34
C VAL A 161 14.83 -13.20 2.11
N LEU A 162 15.38 -14.42 2.10
CA LEU A 162 15.21 -15.39 1.02
C LEU A 162 13.76 -15.86 0.91
N MET A 163 13.12 -16.13 2.04
CA MET A 163 11.70 -16.52 2.07
C MET A 163 10.81 -15.41 1.50
N GLU A 164 11.06 -14.14 1.86
CA GLU A 164 10.32 -13.02 1.27
C GLU A 164 10.58 -12.89 -0.23
N ALA A 165 11.81 -13.12 -0.70
CA ALA A 165 12.14 -13.12 -2.12
C ALA A 165 11.33 -14.17 -2.90
N ASP A 166 11.22 -15.40 -2.36
CA ASP A 166 10.43 -16.47 -2.96
C ASP A 166 8.94 -16.11 -3.01
N GLN A 167 8.40 -15.51 -1.94
CA GLN A 167 7.00 -15.05 -1.89
C GLN A 167 6.72 -13.97 -2.92
N LEU A 168 7.59 -12.95 -3.03
CA LEU A 168 7.44 -11.88 -4.01
C LEU A 168 7.57 -12.40 -5.44
N SER A 169 8.46 -13.36 -5.68
CA SER A 169 8.65 -14.01 -6.98
C SER A 169 7.40 -14.80 -7.38
N ALA A 170 6.85 -15.60 -6.47
CA ALA A 170 5.62 -16.34 -6.70
C ALA A 170 4.43 -15.40 -7.01
N LYS A 171 4.30 -14.32 -6.24
CA LYS A 171 3.28 -13.29 -6.45
C LYS A 171 3.44 -12.60 -7.82
N TYR A 172 4.66 -12.26 -8.22
CA TYR A 172 4.94 -11.68 -9.53
C TYR A 172 4.50 -12.61 -10.67
N HIS A 173 4.86 -13.88 -10.61
CA HIS A 173 4.46 -14.86 -11.62
C HIS A 173 2.94 -15.06 -11.68
N GLU A 174 2.26 -15.06 -10.52
CA GLU A 174 0.80 -15.12 -10.48
C GLU A 174 0.17 -13.91 -11.19
N ILE A 175 0.67 -12.68 -10.91
CA ILE A 175 0.21 -11.44 -11.53
C ILE A 175 0.39 -11.50 -13.06
N VAL A 176 1.56 -11.91 -13.52
CA VAL A 176 1.85 -12.01 -14.96
C VAL A 176 0.98 -13.07 -15.62
N ALA A 177 0.77 -14.21 -14.97
CA ALA A 177 -0.09 -15.29 -15.47
C ALA A 177 -1.55 -14.84 -15.62
N LYS A 178 -2.08 -14.03 -14.70
CA LYS A 178 -3.46 -13.52 -14.77
C LYS A 178 -3.74 -12.75 -16.06
N LYS A 179 -2.74 -12.08 -16.65
CA LYS A 179 -2.88 -11.39 -17.93
C LYS A 179 -3.35 -12.31 -19.07
N GLN A 180 -3.04 -13.61 -19.02
CA GLN A 180 -3.39 -14.55 -20.07
C GLN A 180 -4.87 -15.02 -19.97
N TYR A 181 -5.48 -14.91 -18.77
CA TYR A 181 -6.80 -15.50 -18.50
C TYR A 181 -7.88 -14.46 -18.19
N ARG A 182 -7.52 -13.20 -18.03
CA ARG A 182 -8.46 -12.12 -17.70
C ARG A 182 -8.55 -11.12 -18.86
N LYS A 183 -9.78 -10.67 -19.13
CA LYS A 183 -10.01 -9.60 -20.12
C LYS A 183 -9.80 -8.24 -19.48
N ALA A 184 -9.15 -7.34 -20.20
CA ALA A 184 -9.01 -5.95 -19.78
C ALA A 184 -10.34 -5.16 -20.03
N PRO A 185 -10.63 -4.13 -19.18
CA PRO A 185 -9.89 -3.72 -18.00
C PRO A 185 -10.17 -4.62 -16.79
N HIS A 186 -9.15 -4.91 -15.97
CA HIS A 186 -9.30 -5.77 -14.79
C HIS A 186 -8.27 -5.48 -13.71
N LEU A 187 -8.71 -5.34 -12.45
CA LEU A 187 -7.82 -5.29 -11.29
C LEU A 187 -7.21 -6.67 -11.06
N VAL A 188 -5.88 -6.73 -11.04
CA VAL A 188 -5.12 -8.00 -10.90
C VAL A 188 -4.63 -8.19 -9.47
N ASP A 189 -4.11 -7.11 -8.87
CA ASP A 189 -3.55 -7.13 -7.53
C ASP A 189 -3.65 -5.76 -6.88
N THR A 190 -3.78 -5.75 -5.55
CA THR A 190 -3.71 -4.55 -4.72
C THR A 190 -2.35 -4.50 -4.02
N ASN A 191 -1.71 -3.33 -4.00
CA ASN A 191 -0.33 -3.20 -3.50
C ASN A 191 -0.24 -3.29 -1.98
N TYR A 192 -1.33 -3.12 -1.27
CA TYR A 192 -1.35 -3.18 0.17
C TYR A 192 -2.37 -4.19 0.67
N ASP A 193 -2.03 -4.78 1.79
CA ASP A 193 -2.97 -5.58 2.53
C ASP A 193 -3.82 -4.65 3.42
N ALA A 194 -5.09 -4.50 3.07
CA ALA A 194 -6.02 -3.67 3.82
C ALA A 194 -6.06 -4.03 5.31
N LEU A 195 -5.92 -5.30 5.63
CA LEU A 195 -5.92 -5.77 7.03
C LEU A 195 -4.63 -5.36 7.75
N GLU A 196 -3.46 -5.40 7.09
CA GLU A 196 -2.21 -4.91 7.69
C GLU A 196 -2.29 -3.43 8.03
N VAL A 197 -2.85 -2.62 7.12
CA VAL A 197 -3.11 -1.20 7.41
C VAL A 197 -4.04 -1.05 8.60
N LEU A 198 -5.16 -1.78 8.63
CA LEU A 198 -6.14 -1.68 9.71
C LEU A 198 -5.60 -2.11 11.08
N VAL A 199 -4.62 -3.02 11.11
CA VAL A 199 -3.93 -3.41 12.35
C VAL A 199 -2.65 -2.61 12.61
N HIS A 200 -2.43 -1.50 11.89
CA HIS A 200 -1.31 -0.57 12.09
C HIS A 200 0.06 -1.24 12.02
N ASP A 201 0.22 -2.23 11.13
CA ASP A 201 1.44 -3.05 10.96
C ASP A 201 1.89 -3.74 12.28
N ILE A 202 1.01 -3.87 13.26
CA ILE A 202 1.29 -4.51 14.54
C ILE A 202 1.04 -6.02 14.41
N LYS A 203 2.05 -6.83 14.77
CA LYS A 203 1.97 -8.29 14.67
C LYS A 203 0.98 -8.90 15.66
N PRO A 204 0.38 -10.07 15.34
CA PRO A 204 -0.35 -10.88 16.30
C PRO A 204 0.45 -11.12 17.58
N GLY A 205 -0.21 -11.09 18.74
CA GLY A 205 0.43 -11.22 20.05
C GLY A 205 1.03 -9.93 20.64
N SER A 206 1.08 -8.84 19.85
CA SER A 206 1.43 -7.50 20.34
C SER A 206 0.21 -6.58 20.49
N ILE A 207 -0.96 -7.09 20.15
CA ILE A 207 -2.28 -6.48 20.35
C ILE A 207 -3.04 -7.35 21.35
N ASP A 208 -3.55 -6.75 22.41
CA ASP A 208 -4.31 -7.49 23.41
C ASP A 208 -5.69 -7.88 22.90
N ARG A 209 -6.31 -7.04 22.06
CA ARG A 209 -7.61 -7.33 21.46
C ARG A 209 -7.90 -6.45 20.23
N ILE A 210 -8.59 -7.04 19.25
CA ILE A 210 -9.25 -6.29 18.18
C ILE A 210 -10.77 -6.40 18.39
N VAL A 211 -11.47 -5.27 18.25
CA VAL A 211 -12.93 -5.20 18.32
C VAL A 211 -13.47 -4.69 16.98
N THR A 212 -14.41 -5.42 16.39
CA THR A 212 -15.01 -5.00 15.12
C THR A 212 -16.50 -5.36 15.06
N ASP A 213 -17.27 -4.58 14.32
CA ASP A 213 -18.65 -4.87 13.92
C ASP A 213 -18.74 -5.42 12.48
N GLN A 214 -17.59 -5.65 11.84
CA GLN A 214 -17.48 -6.20 10.48
C GLN A 214 -17.09 -7.68 10.58
N GLU A 215 -18.05 -8.57 10.32
CA GLU A 215 -17.89 -10.02 10.51
C GLU A 215 -16.79 -10.58 9.62
N GLU A 216 -16.79 -10.24 8.32
CA GLU A 216 -15.81 -10.71 7.35
C GLU A 216 -14.37 -10.28 7.72
N VAL A 217 -14.18 -9.02 8.12
CA VAL A 217 -12.89 -8.50 8.61
C VAL A 217 -12.44 -9.24 9.86
N GLY A 218 -13.39 -9.50 10.77
CA GLY A 218 -13.11 -10.24 12.01
C GLY A 218 -12.66 -11.67 11.76
N GLU A 219 -13.28 -12.39 10.83
CA GLU A 219 -12.89 -13.75 10.46
C GLU A 219 -11.49 -13.79 9.83
N GLN A 220 -11.22 -12.93 8.86
CA GLN A 220 -9.91 -12.84 8.22
C GLN A 220 -8.78 -12.50 9.20
N LEU A 221 -9.05 -11.62 10.18
CA LEU A 221 -8.06 -11.29 11.22
C LEU A 221 -7.83 -12.46 12.19
N LYS A 222 -8.86 -13.23 12.53
CA LYS A 222 -8.70 -14.46 13.33
C LYS A 222 -7.85 -15.50 12.62
N GLU A 223 -8.05 -15.69 11.32
CA GLU A 223 -7.23 -16.59 10.49
C GLU A 223 -5.74 -16.19 10.49
N ARG A 224 -5.45 -14.88 10.63
CA ARG A 224 -4.09 -14.36 10.77
C ARG A 224 -3.51 -14.43 12.18
N GLY A 225 -4.28 -14.98 13.13
CA GLY A 225 -3.82 -15.20 14.50
C GLY A 225 -4.06 -14.04 15.47
N TYR A 226 -4.93 -13.08 15.12
CA TYR A 226 -5.32 -12.01 16.04
C TYR A 226 -6.45 -12.45 16.97
N GLU A 227 -6.45 -11.94 18.20
CA GLU A 227 -7.58 -12.08 19.10
C GLU A 227 -8.66 -11.04 18.75
N VAL A 228 -9.80 -11.53 18.22
CA VAL A 228 -10.87 -10.67 17.71
C VAL A 228 -12.17 -10.91 18.45
N SER A 229 -12.77 -9.83 18.96
CA SER A 229 -14.10 -9.77 19.54
C SER A 229 -15.06 -9.11 18.56
N LEU A 230 -16.09 -9.84 18.13
CA LEU A 230 -17.16 -9.27 17.33
C LEU A 230 -18.14 -8.51 18.23
N CYS A 231 -18.39 -7.25 17.93
CA CYS A 231 -19.51 -6.50 18.50
C CYS A 231 -20.78 -6.82 17.72
N SER A 232 -21.89 -6.98 18.44
CA SER A 232 -23.19 -7.11 17.79
C SER A 232 -23.47 -5.86 16.93
N TYR A 233 -23.94 -6.07 15.70
CA TYR A 233 -24.32 -5.02 14.74
C TYR A 233 -25.55 -4.20 15.18
N MET A 234 -26.01 -4.33 16.41
CA MET A 234 -27.00 -3.43 16.97
C MET A 234 -26.44 -2.00 16.92
N ALA A 235 -26.98 -1.21 16.01
CA ALA A 235 -26.54 0.11 15.67
C ALA A 235 -26.04 0.92 16.87
N GLY A 236 -24.73 1.18 16.93
CA GLY A 236 -24.13 2.08 17.87
C GLY A 236 -23.34 1.48 19.02
N ASP A 237 -23.06 0.17 19.07
CA ASP A 237 -22.29 -0.43 20.18
C ASP A 237 -20.83 0.06 20.19
N ILE A 238 -20.17 0.13 19.05
CA ILE A 238 -18.80 0.69 18.95
C ILE A 238 -18.83 2.18 19.33
N GLU A 239 -19.80 2.95 18.82
CA GLU A 239 -19.92 4.37 19.15
C GLU A 239 -20.16 4.60 20.64
N ARG A 240 -21.03 3.82 21.27
CA ARG A 240 -21.32 3.94 22.72
C ARG A 240 -20.12 3.60 23.59
N ARG A 241 -19.39 2.54 23.23
CA ARG A 241 -18.24 2.08 24.01
C ARG A 241 -17.02 2.95 23.83
N TYR A 242 -16.72 3.32 22.58
CA TYR A 242 -15.43 3.88 22.19
C TYR A 242 -15.52 5.35 21.79
N ARG A 243 -16.73 5.93 21.69
CA ARG A 243 -16.93 7.32 21.22
C ARG A 243 -16.22 7.57 19.90
N PHE A 244 -16.24 6.60 18.98
CA PHE A 244 -15.42 6.52 17.79
C PHE A 244 -15.55 7.77 16.92
N ARG A 245 -16.80 8.20 16.63
CA ARG A 245 -17.04 9.41 15.82
C ARG A 245 -16.53 10.69 16.49
N HIS A 246 -16.61 10.75 17.80
CA HIS A 246 -16.10 11.89 18.53
C HIS A 246 -14.59 12.00 18.34
N TYR A 247 -13.83 10.95 18.59
CA TYR A 247 -12.37 10.96 18.40
C TYR A 247 -11.98 11.16 16.93
N LEU A 248 -12.67 10.52 16.00
CA LEU A 248 -12.42 10.72 14.57
C LEU A 248 -12.64 12.19 14.17
N SER A 249 -13.70 12.85 14.68
CA SER A 249 -13.93 14.28 14.42
C SER A 249 -12.85 15.19 15.00
N GLU A 250 -12.21 14.80 16.12
CA GLU A 250 -11.11 15.57 16.71
C GLU A 250 -9.87 15.55 15.79
N VAL A 251 -9.59 14.43 15.11
CA VAL A 251 -8.45 14.30 14.18
C VAL A 251 -8.56 15.27 13.00
N PHE A 252 -9.76 15.60 12.55
CA PHE A 252 -9.97 16.53 11.43
C PHE A 252 -10.01 18.01 11.84
N LYS A 253 -9.84 18.33 13.13
CA LYS A 253 -9.77 19.72 13.57
C LYS A 253 -8.47 20.38 13.13
N ARG A 254 -8.56 21.46 12.38
CA ARG A 254 -7.40 22.24 11.96
C ARG A 254 -6.70 22.92 13.12
N LYS A 255 -7.45 23.28 14.18
CA LYS A 255 -6.97 23.99 15.36
C LYS A 255 -7.04 23.10 16.60
N ILE A 256 -5.89 22.82 17.19
CA ILE A 256 -5.76 21.98 18.38
C ILE A 256 -5.26 22.84 19.53
N PHE A 257 -6.03 22.90 20.62
CA PHE A 257 -5.63 23.62 21.84
C PHE A 257 -4.77 22.73 22.73
N MET A 258 -3.65 23.27 23.17
CA MET A 258 -2.74 22.61 24.10
C MET A 258 -3.09 22.94 25.56
N LYS A 259 -2.78 22.03 26.48
CA LYS A 259 -3.00 22.23 27.92
C LYS A 259 -2.24 23.47 28.47
N SER A 260 -1.17 23.90 27.81
CA SER A 260 -0.39 25.09 28.13
C SER A 260 -1.05 26.43 27.78
N GLY A 261 -2.27 26.41 27.17
CA GLY A 261 -2.98 27.61 26.70
C GLY A 261 -2.63 28.03 25.28
N GLY A 262 -1.62 27.40 24.65
CA GLY A 262 -1.31 27.60 23.22
C GLY A 262 -2.24 26.81 22.31
N PHE A 263 -2.05 26.97 21.01
CA PHE A 263 -2.74 26.17 19.99
C PHE A 263 -1.83 25.86 18.81
N LEU A 264 -2.12 24.77 18.10
CA LEU A 264 -1.49 24.38 16.86
C LEU A 264 -2.49 24.48 15.73
N TYR A 265 -2.07 25.02 14.59
CA TYR A 265 -2.78 24.88 13.32
C TYR A 265 -2.08 23.84 12.48
N ILE A 266 -2.83 22.80 12.07
CA ILE A 266 -2.34 21.71 11.21
C ILE A 266 -3.12 21.78 9.91
N GLU A 267 -2.42 22.13 8.83
CA GLU A 267 -3.01 22.19 7.48
C GLU A 267 -2.09 21.50 6.49
N GLN A 268 -2.70 20.79 5.55
CA GLN A 268 -1.97 20.23 4.42
C GLN A 268 -1.72 21.36 3.43
N THR A 269 -0.46 21.72 3.22
CA THR A 269 -0.07 22.71 2.21
C THR A 269 0.54 22.01 1.01
N CYS A 270 0.11 22.35 -0.19
CA CYS A 270 0.78 21.97 -1.43
C CYS A 270 1.99 22.90 -1.62
N LEU A 271 3.15 22.54 -1.09
CA LEU A 271 4.39 23.24 -1.39
C LEU A 271 4.87 22.82 -2.79
N LEU A 272 4.71 23.71 -3.76
CA LEU A 272 5.43 23.63 -5.02
C LEU A 272 6.92 23.85 -4.71
N TYR A 273 7.71 22.78 -4.74
CA TYR A 273 9.16 22.90 -4.78
C TYR A 273 9.57 23.48 -6.13
N THR A 274 9.69 24.79 -6.22
CA THR A 274 10.51 25.42 -7.26
C THR A 274 11.94 25.27 -6.79
N SER A 275 12.69 24.33 -7.41
CA SER A 275 14.13 24.33 -7.31
C SER A 275 14.64 25.66 -7.89
N PRO A 276 15.40 26.46 -7.16
CA PRO A 276 16.09 27.58 -7.77
C PRO A 276 17.13 27.01 -8.75
N SER A 277 17.07 27.46 -9.99
CA SER A 277 18.05 27.23 -11.06
C SER A 277 19.42 27.74 -10.67
#